data_eb84845fcbf674694398965721f8fc92
#
_entry.id   eb84845fcbf674694398965721f8fc92
#
_cell.length_a   1.000
_cell.length_b   1.000
_cell.length_c   1.000
_cell.angle_alpha   90.00
_cell.angle_beta   90.00
_cell.angle_gamma   90.00
#
_symmetry.space_group_name_H-M   'P 1'
#
loop_
_entity.id
_entity.type
_entity.pdbx_description
1 polymer ?
#
loop_
_entity_poly.entity_id
_entity_poly.type
_entity_poly.pdbx_seq_one_letter_code
_entity_poly.pdbx_strand_id
1 'polypeptide(L)'
;NQVLYATHSPFMIFDYTPGNLLVVELDRKKHLSRIFYDYWKADDATLTPILYGLSKGLVGSITDREVGYNSRPLIIVESMSDTMYLNAFDKFLQDPNISMNPLNVVPAYSKNSVLPLSIFYHTHGYNTFVLLDNDYESNQIAEQLKNNKFSETQIIFFESSGNLLQSIEDYMVTEDYLYAVNQTYEIKLRREGFTNLTKEEVLIHGKKGIVENLKAVWNEHSDDDWGEFEKEEVCRYICSKIALGATTFLTEKTRDRTRTLYRI
;
A
#
# COMPACT_ATOMS: atom_id res chain seq x y z
N ASN A 1 -2.19 -7.26 31.09
CA ASN A 1 -0.99 -6.47 31.36
C ASN A 1 -0.48 -5.89 30.05
N GLN A 2 -0.18 -4.59 30.02
CA GLN A 2 0.43 -3.92 28.88
C GLN A 2 1.92 -3.79 29.16
N VAL A 3 2.75 -4.21 28.20
CA VAL A 3 4.21 -4.13 28.29
C VAL A 3 4.71 -3.18 27.22
N LEU A 4 5.50 -2.19 27.61
CA LEU A 4 6.19 -1.27 26.73
C LEU A 4 7.69 -1.49 26.90
N TYR A 5 8.41 -1.64 25.78
CA TYR A 5 9.87 -1.73 25.80
C TYR A 5 10.48 -0.92 24.66
N ALA A 6 11.70 -0.44 24.86
CA ALA A 6 12.48 0.24 23.83
C ALA A 6 13.69 -0.63 23.43
N THR A 7 14.00 -0.67 22.14
CA THR A 7 15.09 -1.48 21.61
C THR A 7 15.71 -0.84 20.36
N HIS A 8 17.01 -1.10 20.16
CA HIS A 8 17.69 -0.86 18.89
C HIS A 8 17.85 -2.15 18.08
N SER A 9 17.48 -3.28 18.67
CA SER A 9 17.66 -4.58 18.04
C SER A 9 16.47 -4.94 17.16
N PRO A 10 16.66 -5.16 15.87
CA PRO A 10 15.59 -5.62 14.99
C PRO A 10 15.07 -7.00 15.38
N PHE A 11 15.85 -7.77 16.16
CA PHE A 11 15.46 -9.10 16.66
C PHE A 11 14.42 -9.08 17.78
N MET A 12 14.17 -7.91 18.35
CA MET A 12 13.19 -7.72 19.43
C MET A 12 11.84 -7.22 18.91
N ILE A 13 11.67 -7.12 17.60
CA ILE A 13 10.39 -6.77 16.96
C ILE A 13 9.67 -8.09 16.66
N PHE A 14 8.68 -8.45 17.49
CA PHE A 14 7.90 -9.68 17.35
C PHE A 14 6.44 -9.35 17.05
N ASP A 15 5.74 -10.28 16.39
CA ASP A 15 4.27 -10.28 16.18
C ASP A 15 3.70 -8.88 15.85
N TYR A 16 4.26 -8.30 14.82
CA TYR A 16 3.97 -6.95 14.42
C TYR A 16 2.49 -6.73 14.08
N THR A 17 1.87 -5.84 14.85
CA THR A 17 0.66 -5.14 14.44
C THR A 17 0.98 -3.67 14.20
N PRO A 18 0.57 -3.07 13.06
CA PRO A 18 0.93 -1.70 12.69
C PRO A 18 0.73 -0.62 13.77
N GLY A 19 -0.21 -0.82 14.67
CA GLY A 19 -0.50 0.13 15.74
C GLY A 19 0.38 0.04 16.99
N ASN A 20 1.30 -0.94 17.05
CA ASN A 20 2.06 -1.22 18.27
C ASN A 20 3.53 -0.79 18.21
N LEU A 21 3.98 -0.29 17.05
CA LEU A 21 5.35 0.16 16.85
C LEU A 21 5.43 1.69 16.85
N LEU A 22 6.28 2.22 17.72
CA LEU A 22 6.59 3.65 17.79
C LEU A 22 8.08 3.84 17.49
N VAL A 23 8.41 4.81 16.65
CA VAL A 23 9.79 5.20 16.39
C VAL A 23 10.12 6.48 17.15
N VAL A 24 11.25 6.48 17.84
CA VAL A 24 11.78 7.65 18.54
C VAL A 24 13.08 8.06 17.90
N GLU A 25 13.11 9.21 17.28
CA GLU A 25 14.30 9.82 16.67
C GLU A 25 14.80 11.03 17.45
N LEU A 26 16.11 11.20 17.48
CA LEU A 26 16.73 12.40 18.04
C LEU A 26 16.99 13.42 16.92
N ASP A 27 16.25 14.51 16.91
CA ASP A 27 16.59 15.69 16.10
C ASP A 27 17.86 16.36 16.68
N ARG A 28 19.00 16.03 16.12
CA ARG A 28 20.31 16.53 16.58
C ARG A 28 20.45 18.06 16.46
N LYS A 29 19.70 18.69 15.58
CA LYS A 29 19.74 20.16 15.41
C LYS A 29 18.97 20.88 16.50
N LYS A 30 17.87 20.31 16.94
CA LYS A 30 16.97 20.89 17.94
C LYS A 30 17.17 20.31 19.34
N HIS A 31 17.99 19.26 19.48
CA HIS A 31 18.17 18.50 20.73
C HIS A 31 16.83 18.00 21.32
N LEU A 32 15.90 17.63 20.45
CA LEU A 32 14.57 17.16 20.83
C LEU A 32 14.33 15.75 20.27
N SER A 33 13.68 14.89 21.07
CA SER A 33 13.20 13.63 20.57
C SER A 33 11.86 13.80 19.87
N ARG A 34 11.68 13.16 18.72
CA ARG A 34 10.43 13.09 18.00
C ARG A 34 9.89 11.66 18.07
N ILE A 35 8.59 11.53 18.24
CA ILE A 35 7.90 10.24 18.22
C ILE A 35 7.10 10.16 16.92
N PHE A 36 7.35 9.10 16.14
CA PHE A 36 6.59 8.78 14.97
C PHE A 36 5.67 7.60 15.30
N TYR A 37 4.37 7.82 15.21
CA TYR A 37 3.36 6.76 15.28
C TYR A 37 3.34 5.97 13.96
N ASP A 38 3.71 6.64 12.88
CA ASP A 38 3.88 6.09 11.55
C ASP A 38 5.39 5.84 11.34
N TYR A 39 5.90 4.67 11.72
CA TYR A 39 7.33 4.34 11.64
C TYR A 39 7.91 4.45 10.22
N TRP A 40 7.06 4.32 9.18
CA TRP A 40 7.46 4.50 7.77
C TRP A 40 7.76 5.95 7.38
N LYS A 41 7.47 6.92 8.24
CA LYS A 41 7.87 8.32 8.08
C LYS A 41 9.24 8.63 8.69
N ALA A 42 9.89 7.63 9.29
CA ALA A 42 11.24 7.74 9.82
C ALA A 42 12.28 7.83 8.68
N ASP A 43 13.47 8.31 9.01
CA ASP A 43 14.58 8.35 8.03
C ASP A 43 15.03 6.94 7.63
N ASP A 44 15.70 6.84 6.47
CA ASP A 44 16.13 5.55 5.89
C ASP A 44 17.07 4.76 6.82
N ALA A 45 17.88 5.43 7.62
CA ALA A 45 18.80 4.78 8.56
C ALA A 45 18.02 4.13 9.72
N THR A 46 16.95 4.74 10.17
CA THR A 46 16.04 4.21 11.21
C THR A 46 15.10 3.15 10.63
N LEU A 47 14.63 3.34 9.40
CA LEU A 47 13.69 2.43 8.75
C LEU A 47 14.34 1.08 8.41
N THR A 48 15.59 1.05 7.97
CA THR A 48 16.29 -0.19 7.56
C THR A 48 16.32 -1.27 8.65
N PRO A 49 16.72 -1.00 9.92
CA PRO A 49 16.66 -2.00 10.99
C PRO A 49 15.23 -2.46 11.30
N ILE A 50 14.25 -1.57 11.18
CA ILE A 50 12.83 -1.90 11.41
C ILE A 50 12.35 -2.88 10.34
N LEU A 51 12.60 -2.59 9.06
CA LEU A 51 12.27 -3.48 7.95
C LEU A 51 12.95 -4.84 8.08
N TYR A 52 14.20 -4.84 8.52
CA TYR A 52 14.93 -6.09 8.80
C TYR A 52 14.29 -6.90 9.93
N GLY A 53 13.87 -6.26 11.02
CA GLY A 53 13.17 -6.91 12.12
C GLY A 53 11.81 -7.47 11.71
N LEU A 54 11.05 -6.68 10.94
CA LEU A 54 9.76 -7.10 10.39
C LEU A 54 9.91 -8.27 9.41
N SER A 55 10.94 -8.24 8.57
CA SER A 55 11.23 -9.34 7.63
C SER A 55 11.56 -10.64 8.37
N LYS A 56 12.22 -10.56 9.54
CA LYS A 56 12.50 -11.74 10.37
C LYS A 56 11.27 -12.35 11.01
N GLY A 57 10.30 -11.55 11.42
CA GLY A 57 9.02 -12.06 11.88
C GLY A 57 8.29 -12.86 10.80
N LEU A 58 8.36 -12.39 9.56
CA LEU A 58 7.90 -13.13 8.38
C LEU A 58 8.74 -14.38 8.11
N VAL A 59 10.06 -14.27 8.21
CA VAL A 59 10.99 -15.40 8.03
C VAL A 59 10.82 -16.44 9.14
N GLY A 60 10.69 -16.03 10.41
CA GLY A 60 10.45 -16.93 11.52
C GLY A 60 9.15 -17.73 11.38
N SER A 61 8.08 -17.10 10.94
CA SER A 61 6.81 -17.77 10.66
C SER A 61 6.88 -18.74 9.47
N ILE A 62 7.85 -18.56 8.57
CA ILE A 62 8.09 -19.43 7.41
C ILE A 62 9.04 -20.59 7.78
N THR A 63 10.02 -20.38 8.67
CA THR A 63 11.02 -21.38 9.04
C THR A 63 10.53 -22.44 10.04
N ASP A 64 9.52 -22.13 10.84
CA ASP A 64 8.95 -23.08 11.81
C ASP A 64 7.98 -24.12 11.20
N ARG A 65 7.76 -24.06 9.90
CA ARG A 65 6.97 -25.07 9.19
C ARG A 65 7.85 -25.76 8.17
N GLU A 66 7.95 -27.04 8.30
CA GLU A 66 8.66 -28.05 7.44
C GLU A 66 8.32 -27.98 5.93
N VAL A 67 8.01 -26.81 5.38
CA VAL A 67 7.73 -26.60 3.98
C VAL A 67 8.86 -25.74 3.41
N GLY A 68 9.59 -26.31 2.49
CA GLY A 68 10.81 -25.73 1.93
C GLY A 68 10.68 -24.22 1.60
N TYR A 69 11.74 -23.51 1.85
CA TYR A 69 11.97 -22.06 1.71
C TYR A 69 11.41 -21.40 0.43
N ASN A 70 11.00 -22.17 -0.56
CA ASN A 70 10.65 -21.74 -1.91
C ASN A 70 9.20 -21.99 -2.31
N SER A 71 8.30 -22.40 -1.40
CA SER A 71 6.99 -22.91 -1.86
C SER A 71 5.88 -21.86 -1.97
N ARG A 72 6.03 -20.68 -1.38
CA ARG A 72 5.02 -19.61 -1.47
C ARG A 72 5.61 -18.37 -2.12
N PRO A 73 4.96 -17.86 -3.16
CA PRO A 73 5.38 -16.60 -3.75
C PRO A 73 5.27 -15.45 -2.75
N LEU A 74 6.24 -14.55 -2.79
CA LEU A 74 6.30 -13.31 -2.02
C LEU A 74 6.10 -12.16 -2.98
N ILE A 75 5.13 -11.31 -2.71
CA ILE A 75 4.87 -10.12 -3.50
C ILE A 75 5.32 -8.89 -2.72
N ILE A 76 6.28 -8.16 -3.26
CA ILE A 76 6.67 -6.84 -2.77
C ILE A 76 5.75 -5.81 -3.42
N VAL A 77 5.17 -4.93 -2.62
CA VAL A 77 4.34 -3.80 -3.06
C VAL A 77 4.92 -2.49 -2.56
N GLU A 78 4.56 -1.37 -3.18
CA GLU A 78 5.15 -0.08 -2.85
C GLU A 78 4.71 0.43 -1.48
N SER A 79 3.43 0.29 -1.14
CA SER A 79 2.83 0.90 0.04
C SER A 79 2.04 -0.08 0.92
N MET A 80 1.75 0.37 2.14
CA MET A 80 0.84 -0.36 3.03
C MET A 80 -0.59 -0.35 2.49
N SER A 81 -1.02 0.71 1.80
CA SER A 81 -2.35 0.76 1.19
C SER A 81 -2.53 -0.33 0.14
N ASP A 82 -1.50 -0.66 -0.65
CA ASP A 82 -1.56 -1.76 -1.61
C ASP A 82 -1.82 -3.10 -0.90
N THR A 83 -1.10 -3.35 0.20
CA THR A 83 -1.32 -4.54 1.04
C THR A 83 -2.75 -4.59 1.59
N MET A 84 -3.26 -3.45 2.06
CA MET A 84 -4.61 -3.36 2.61
C MET A 84 -5.66 -3.62 1.53
N TYR A 85 -5.52 -3.02 0.34
CA TYR A 85 -6.43 -3.24 -0.78
C TYR A 85 -6.40 -4.68 -1.28
N LEU A 86 -5.21 -5.28 -1.47
CA LEU A 86 -5.08 -6.67 -1.88
C LEU A 86 -5.84 -7.59 -0.93
N ASN A 87 -5.65 -7.44 0.38
CA ASN A 87 -6.36 -8.24 1.37
C ASN A 87 -7.88 -7.95 1.43
N ALA A 88 -8.28 -6.69 1.21
CA ALA A 88 -9.69 -6.33 1.22
C ALA A 88 -10.41 -6.82 -0.03
N PHE A 89 -9.81 -6.70 -1.20
CA PHE A 89 -10.38 -7.15 -2.46
C PHE A 89 -10.56 -8.68 -2.51
N ASP A 90 -9.63 -9.45 -1.94
CA ASP A 90 -9.79 -10.90 -1.75
C ASP A 90 -11.09 -11.21 -0.99
N LYS A 91 -11.30 -10.53 0.14
CA LYS A 91 -12.55 -10.67 0.91
C LYS A 91 -13.79 -10.15 0.16
N PHE A 92 -13.65 -9.09 -0.62
CA PHE A 92 -14.75 -8.54 -1.41
C PHE A 92 -15.21 -9.48 -2.52
N LEU A 93 -14.28 -10.14 -3.18
CA LEU A 93 -14.57 -11.07 -4.27
C LEU A 93 -15.21 -12.36 -3.78
N GLN A 94 -14.80 -12.88 -2.63
CA GLN A 94 -15.24 -14.16 -2.06
C GLN A 94 -15.19 -15.33 -3.06
N ASP A 95 -14.20 -15.30 -3.95
CA ASP A 95 -14.03 -16.31 -4.99
C ASP A 95 -13.01 -17.36 -4.53
N PRO A 96 -13.43 -18.62 -4.28
CA PRO A 96 -12.53 -19.65 -3.80
C PRO A 96 -11.40 -20.00 -4.79
N ASN A 97 -11.53 -19.59 -6.05
CA ASN A 97 -10.50 -19.81 -7.08
C ASN A 97 -9.48 -18.66 -7.15
N ILE A 98 -9.72 -17.58 -6.43
CA ILE A 98 -8.92 -16.34 -6.44
C ILE A 98 -8.47 -16.01 -5.01
N SER A 99 -8.15 -16.97 -4.18
CA SER A 99 -7.73 -16.67 -2.81
C SER A 99 -6.26 -16.25 -2.73
N MET A 100 -6.00 -15.11 -2.09
CA MET A 100 -4.66 -14.63 -1.74
C MET A 100 -3.99 -15.42 -0.60
N ASN A 101 -4.68 -16.37 0.01
CA ASN A 101 -4.16 -17.15 1.14
C ASN A 101 -2.78 -17.79 0.93
N PRO A 102 -2.36 -18.18 -0.30
CA PRO A 102 -1.01 -18.66 -0.52
C PRO A 102 0.04 -17.55 -0.70
N LEU A 103 -0.36 -16.28 -0.85
CA LEU A 103 0.56 -15.19 -1.14
C LEU A 103 1.00 -14.47 0.14
N ASN A 104 2.29 -14.14 0.20
CA ASN A 104 2.83 -13.25 1.23
C ASN A 104 3.01 -11.88 0.60
N VAL A 105 2.25 -10.88 1.03
CA VAL A 105 2.38 -9.51 0.56
C VAL A 105 3.22 -8.72 1.55
N VAL A 106 4.29 -8.09 1.07
CA VAL A 106 5.24 -7.32 1.87
C VAL A 106 5.30 -5.89 1.36
N PRO A 107 4.85 -4.92 2.13
CA PRO A 107 4.99 -3.51 1.76
C PRO A 107 6.42 -3.03 1.91
N ALA A 108 6.91 -2.29 0.93
CA ALA A 108 8.22 -1.64 1.00
C ALA A 108 8.18 -0.31 1.76
N TYR A 109 6.98 0.23 1.99
CA TYR A 109 6.69 1.50 2.69
C TYR A 109 7.20 2.76 1.99
N SER A 110 8.04 2.65 1.00
CA SER A 110 8.44 3.74 0.11
C SER A 110 8.96 3.18 -1.21
N LYS A 111 8.87 3.97 -2.29
CA LYS A 111 9.43 3.60 -3.59
C LYS A 111 10.93 3.26 -3.52
N ASN A 112 11.68 4.05 -2.77
CA ASN A 112 13.14 3.85 -2.62
C ASN A 112 13.49 2.52 -1.96
N SER A 113 12.59 1.96 -1.17
CA SER A 113 12.80 0.69 -0.46
C SER A 113 12.41 -0.54 -1.29
N VAL A 114 11.64 -0.38 -2.38
CA VAL A 114 11.19 -1.50 -3.22
C VAL A 114 12.37 -2.30 -3.76
N LEU A 115 13.31 -1.62 -4.42
CA LEU A 115 14.46 -2.27 -5.04
C LEU A 115 15.34 -3.03 -4.04
N PRO A 116 15.86 -2.40 -2.96
CA PRO A 116 16.72 -3.10 -2.01
C PRO A 116 16.00 -4.25 -1.29
N LEU A 117 14.72 -4.08 -0.96
CA LEU A 117 13.93 -5.12 -0.32
C LEU A 117 13.70 -6.31 -1.26
N SER A 118 13.38 -6.04 -2.53
CA SER A 118 13.20 -7.07 -3.54
C SER A 118 14.47 -7.88 -3.78
N ILE A 119 15.61 -7.20 -3.91
CA ILE A 119 16.92 -7.85 -4.06
C ILE A 119 17.24 -8.69 -2.83
N PHE A 120 16.97 -8.18 -1.63
CA PHE A 120 17.19 -8.91 -0.39
C PHE A 120 16.44 -10.25 -0.39
N TYR A 121 15.13 -10.26 -0.62
CA TYR A 121 14.36 -11.50 -0.62
C TYR A 121 14.76 -12.44 -1.76
N HIS A 122 14.97 -11.90 -2.95
CA HIS A 122 15.38 -12.68 -4.12
C HIS A 122 16.73 -13.39 -3.91
N THR A 123 17.72 -12.68 -3.38
CA THR A 123 19.06 -13.24 -3.11
C THR A 123 19.08 -14.26 -1.98
N HIS A 124 18.08 -14.20 -1.07
CA HIS A 124 17.90 -15.21 -0.03
C HIS A 124 17.05 -16.40 -0.47
N GLY A 125 16.78 -16.53 -1.78
CA GLY A 125 16.12 -17.68 -2.35
C GLY A 125 14.61 -17.69 -2.27
N TYR A 126 13.98 -16.56 -1.95
CA TYR A 126 12.53 -16.44 -2.00
C TYR A 126 12.04 -16.30 -3.45
N ASN A 127 10.91 -16.94 -3.77
CA ASN A 127 10.23 -16.73 -5.04
C ASN A 127 9.53 -15.36 -5.00
N THR A 128 10.29 -14.31 -5.36
CA THR A 128 9.93 -12.91 -5.15
C THR A 128 9.35 -12.32 -6.43
N PHE A 129 8.19 -11.72 -6.30
CA PHE A 129 7.52 -10.90 -7.31
C PHE A 129 7.45 -9.46 -6.82
N VAL A 130 7.39 -8.51 -7.73
CA VAL A 130 7.30 -7.08 -7.40
C VAL A 130 6.13 -6.49 -8.17
N LEU A 131 5.17 -5.93 -7.44
CA LEU A 131 3.99 -5.29 -8.01
C LEU A 131 4.14 -3.77 -7.90
N LEU A 132 4.13 -3.10 -9.03
CA LEU A 132 4.50 -1.70 -9.18
C LEU A 132 3.35 -0.86 -9.75
N ASP A 133 3.30 0.40 -9.34
CA ASP A 133 2.53 1.45 -10.00
C ASP A 133 3.03 1.70 -11.42
N ASN A 134 2.17 2.19 -12.30
CA ASN A 134 2.57 2.50 -13.69
C ASN A 134 2.98 3.96 -13.83
N ASP A 135 4.04 4.35 -13.17
CA ASP A 135 4.62 5.69 -13.27
C ASP A 135 6.11 5.67 -13.68
N TYR A 136 6.70 6.84 -13.82
CA TYR A 136 8.07 6.98 -14.29
C TYR A 136 9.09 6.35 -13.34
N GLU A 137 8.93 6.56 -12.03
CA GLU A 137 9.87 6.05 -11.03
C GLU A 137 9.80 4.53 -10.91
N SER A 138 8.60 3.97 -10.92
CA SER A 138 8.37 2.51 -10.90
C SER A 138 8.94 1.82 -12.15
N ASN A 139 8.87 2.48 -13.32
CA ASN A 139 9.53 1.98 -14.53
C ASN A 139 11.06 1.96 -14.38
N GLN A 140 11.66 2.96 -13.71
CA GLN A 140 13.10 2.93 -13.42
C GLN A 140 13.47 1.80 -12.45
N ILE A 141 12.63 1.55 -11.43
CA ILE A 141 12.80 0.43 -10.50
C ILE A 141 12.73 -0.90 -11.28
N ALA A 142 11.77 -1.05 -12.19
CA ALA A 142 11.64 -2.25 -13.01
C ALA A 142 12.91 -2.54 -13.82
N GLU A 143 13.51 -1.53 -14.46
CA GLU A 143 14.77 -1.69 -15.20
C GLU A 143 15.94 -2.08 -14.26
N GLN A 144 15.99 -1.51 -13.07
CA GLN A 144 17.01 -1.88 -12.08
C GLN A 144 16.81 -3.32 -11.55
N LEU A 145 15.56 -3.77 -11.39
CA LEU A 145 15.24 -5.15 -11.03
C LEU A 145 15.72 -6.14 -12.11
N LYS A 146 15.47 -5.85 -13.39
CA LYS A 146 15.97 -6.65 -14.52
C LYS A 146 17.51 -6.77 -14.49
N ASN A 147 18.21 -5.65 -14.23
CA ASN A 147 19.66 -5.65 -14.07
C ASN A 147 20.14 -6.51 -12.87
N ASN A 148 19.28 -6.73 -11.87
CA ASN A 148 19.51 -7.60 -10.72
C ASN A 148 18.92 -9.01 -10.88
N LYS A 149 18.75 -9.47 -12.12
CA LYS A 149 18.34 -10.84 -12.50
C LYS A 149 16.89 -11.21 -12.21
N PHE A 150 16.02 -10.25 -11.99
CA PHE A 150 14.58 -10.51 -11.99
C PHE A 150 14.13 -10.79 -13.44
N SER A 151 13.32 -11.83 -13.62
CA SER A 151 12.67 -12.08 -14.91
C SER A 151 11.53 -11.08 -15.14
N GLU A 152 11.14 -10.88 -16.39
CA GLU A 152 9.99 -10.02 -16.71
C GLU A 152 8.70 -10.50 -16.06
N THR A 153 8.54 -11.80 -15.86
CA THR A 153 7.38 -12.40 -15.20
C THR A 153 7.34 -12.16 -13.69
N GLN A 154 8.45 -11.73 -13.09
CA GLN A 154 8.52 -11.37 -11.66
C GLN A 154 8.24 -9.89 -11.41
N ILE A 155 8.21 -9.08 -12.46
CA ILE A 155 7.95 -7.63 -12.37
C ILE A 155 6.58 -7.38 -12.97
N ILE A 156 5.64 -6.99 -12.13
CA ILE A 156 4.23 -6.90 -12.47
C ILE A 156 3.80 -5.44 -12.31
N PHE A 157 3.06 -4.91 -13.29
CA PHE A 157 2.40 -3.61 -13.19
C PHE A 157 0.91 -3.80 -13.03
N PHE A 158 0.25 -2.85 -12.37
CA PHE A 158 -1.21 -2.87 -12.29
C PHE A 158 -1.84 -2.78 -13.67
N GLU A 159 -2.69 -3.74 -14.00
CA GLU A 159 -3.34 -3.89 -15.30
C GLU A 159 -4.80 -4.35 -15.15
N SER A 160 -5.68 -3.84 -15.99
CA SER A 160 -7.04 -4.35 -16.10
C SER A 160 -7.48 -4.41 -17.55
N SER A 161 -7.86 -5.60 -18.02
CA SER A 161 -8.37 -5.83 -19.38
C SER A 161 -7.43 -5.32 -20.49
N GLY A 162 -6.11 -5.53 -20.33
CA GLY A 162 -5.09 -5.12 -21.29
C GLY A 162 -4.72 -3.62 -21.22
N ASN A 163 -5.23 -2.89 -20.24
CA ASN A 163 -4.86 -1.50 -20.03
C ASN A 163 -4.08 -1.37 -18.72
N LEU A 164 -2.92 -0.69 -18.80
CA LEU A 164 -2.15 -0.36 -17.60
C LEU A 164 -2.93 0.65 -16.75
N LEU A 165 -3.05 0.34 -15.47
CA LEU A 165 -3.61 1.23 -14.45
C LEU A 165 -2.48 2.00 -13.77
N GLN A 166 -2.77 3.22 -13.31
CA GLN A 166 -1.76 4.04 -12.65
C GLN A 166 -1.39 3.46 -11.28
N SER A 167 -2.40 3.03 -10.53
CA SER A 167 -2.26 2.49 -9.17
C SER A 167 -3.39 1.50 -8.86
N ILE A 168 -3.33 0.88 -7.68
CA ILE A 168 -4.34 -0.09 -7.24
C ILE A 168 -5.73 0.54 -7.09
N GLU A 169 -5.82 1.83 -6.78
CA GLU A 169 -7.08 2.55 -6.64
C GLU A 169 -7.89 2.58 -7.94
N ASP A 170 -7.22 2.50 -9.09
CA ASP A 170 -7.87 2.53 -10.41
C ASP A 170 -8.62 1.23 -10.77
N TYR A 171 -8.50 0.18 -9.95
CA TYR A 171 -9.38 -0.99 -10.07
C TYR A 171 -10.84 -0.67 -9.69
N MET A 172 -11.03 0.32 -8.84
CA MET A 172 -12.37 0.84 -8.57
C MET A 172 -12.82 1.78 -9.70
N VAL A 173 -14.10 1.76 -10.02
CA VAL A 173 -14.63 2.79 -10.91
C VAL A 173 -14.62 4.13 -10.18
N THR A 174 -14.48 5.22 -10.94
CA THR A 174 -14.35 6.57 -10.40
C THR A 174 -15.45 6.90 -9.40
N GLU A 175 -16.69 6.53 -9.70
CA GLU A 175 -17.85 6.80 -8.88
C GLU A 175 -17.78 6.10 -7.51
N ASP A 176 -17.32 4.85 -7.48
CA ASP A 176 -17.19 4.06 -6.24
C ASP A 176 -16.08 4.65 -5.36
N TYR A 177 -14.95 5.03 -5.97
CA TYR A 177 -13.86 5.65 -5.24
C TYR A 177 -14.25 7.04 -4.71
N LEU A 178 -14.92 7.86 -5.53
CA LEU A 178 -15.42 9.17 -5.12
C LEU A 178 -16.45 9.09 -3.99
N TYR A 179 -17.30 8.07 -4.00
CA TYR A 179 -18.18 7.83 -2.86
C TYR A 179 -17.37 7.71 -1.56
N ALA A 180 -16.31 6.89 -1.58
CA ALA A 180 -15.47 6.71 -0.40
C ALA A 180 -14.72 7.99 0.00
N VAL A 181 -14.23 8.77 -0.97
CA VAL A 181 -13.59 10.08 -0.73
C VAL A 181 -14.58 11.03 -0.06
N ASN A 182 -15.77 11.16 -0.60
CA ASN A 182 -16.81 12.05 -0.08
C ASN A 182 -17.23 11.67 1.35
N GLN A 183 -17.25 10.38 1.66
CA GLN A 183 -17.55 9.92 3.02
C GLN A 183 -16.37 10.13 3.98
N THR A 184 -15.14 9.92 3.52
CA THR A 184 -13.94 10.10 4.33
C THR A 184 -13.73 11.56 4.70
N TYR A 185 -13.96 12.45 3.73
CA TYR A 185 -13.70 13.88 3.89
C TYR A 185 -14.97 14.73 4.05
N GLU A 186 -16.11 14.14 4.39
CA GLU A 186 -17.41 14.82 4.49
C GLU A 186 -17.34 16.13 5.29
N ILE A 187 -16.70 16.12 6.44
CA ILE A 187 -16.59 17.31 7.30
C ILE A 187 -15.74 18.40 6.66
N LYS A 188 -14.60 18.03 6.05
CA LYS A 188 -13.72 18.98 5.35
C LYS A 188 -14.44 19.60 4.17
N LEU A 189 -15.04 18.79 3.31
CA LEU A 189 -15.78 19.24 2.13
C LEU A 189 -16.91 20.20 2.49
N ARG A 190 -17.69 19.89 3.52
CA ARG A 190 -18.79 20.78 3.97
C ARG A 190 -18.30 22.13 4.50
N ARG A 191 -17.15 22.18 5.17
CA ARG A 191 -16.57 23.46 5.65
C ARG A 191 -16.27 24.40 4.50
N GLU A 192 -15.84 23.88 3.37
CA GLU A 192 -15.46 24.62 2.16
C GLU A 192 -16.64 24.80 1.18
N GLY A 193 -17.85 24.48 1.60
CA GLY A 193 -19.06 24.69 0.79
C GLY A 193 -19.33 23.60 -0.25
N PHE A 194 -18.56 22.52 -0.26
CA PHE A 194 -18.85 21.38 -1.13
C PHE A 194 -19.84 20.44 -0.46
N THR A 195 -20.86 20.00 -1.21
CA THR A 195 -21.74 18.93 -0.75
C THR A 195 -21.09 17.57 -0.97
N ASN A 196 -20.58 17.34 -2.18
CA ASN A 196 -19.80 16.18 -2.60
C ASN A 196 -18.95 16.57 -3.81
N LEU A 197 -17.79 15.95 -3.96
CA LEU A 197 -17.04 16.02 -5.21
C LEU A 197 -17.69 15.12 -6.26
N THR A 198 -17.86 15.67 -7.47
CA THR A 198 -18.40 14.95 -8.61
C THR A 198 -17.31 14.42 -9.53
N LYS A 199 -17.67 13.47 -10.37
CA LYS A 199 -16.74 12.89 -11.35
C LYS A 199 -16.22 13.95 -12.34
N GLU A 200 -17.10 14.85 -12.77
CA GLU A 200 -16.80 15.92 -13.72
C GLU A 200 -15.76 16.88 -13.12
N GLU A 201 -15.93 17.29 -11.86
CA GLU A 201 -14.98 18.16 -11.16
C GLU A 201 -13.61 17.52 -11.01
N VAL A 202 -13.56 16.23 -10.74
CA VAL A 202 -12.27 15.52 -10.54
C VAL A 202 -11.59 15.23 -11.87
N LEU A 203 -12.28 14.74 -12.88
CA LEU A 203 -11.67 14.34 -14.14
C LEU A 203 -11.30 15.51 -15.07
N ILE A 204 -11.73 16.73 -14.76
CA ILE A 204 -11.38 17.93 -15.57
C ILE A 204 -9.85 18.15 -15.62
N HIS A 205 -9.12 17.68 -14.62
CA HIS A 205 -7.65 17.82 -14.55
C HIS A 205 -6.92 16.92 -15.56
N GLY A 206 -7.59 15.91 -16.12
CA GLY A 206 -7.04 15.04 -17.17
C GLY A 206 -5.78 14.27 -16.77
N LYS A 207 -5.56 14.06 -15.47
CA LYS A 207 -4.42 13.28 -14.96
C LYS A 207 -4.65 11.79 -15.16
N LYS A 208 -3.54 11.04 -15.21
CA LYS A 208 -3.60 9.58 -15.22
C LYS A 208 -3.93 9.09 -13.81
N GLY A 209 -5.00 8.29 -13.68
CA GLY A 209 -5.43 7.74 -12.41
C GLY A 209 -6.26 8.70 -11.54
N ILE A 210 -7.10 8.10 -10.70
CA ILE A 210 -8.06 8.83 -9.86
C ILE A 210 -7.36 9.63 -8.75
N VAL A 211 -6.30 9.06 -8.16
CA VAL A 211 -5.57 9.69 -7.05
C VAL A 211 -4.90 10.99 -7.48
N GLU A 212 -4.26 11.00 -8.67
CA GLU A 212 -3.58 12.19 -9.17
C GLU A 212 -4.57 13.32 -9.58
N ASN A 213 -5.76 12.95 -10.06
CA ASN A 213 -6.82 13.93 -10.28
C ASN A 213 -7.32 14.53 -8.96
N LEU A 214 -7.52 13.71 -7.93
CA LEU A 214 -7.94 14.19 -6.59
C LEU A 214 -6.88 15.08 -5.94
N LYS A 215 -5.61 14.73 -6.04
CA LYS A 215 -4.53 15.62 -5.58
C LYS A 215 -4.55 16.98 -6.27
N ALA A 216 -4.85 17.00 -7.58
CA ALA A 216 -4.97 18.26 -8.32
C ALA A 216 -6.14 19.11 -7.81
N VAL A 217 -7.32 18.50 -7.62
CA VAL A 217 -8.48 19.19 -7.00
C VAL A 217 -8.11 19.74 -5.62
N TRP A 218 -7.48 18.92 -4.77
CA TRP A 218 -7.07 19.32 -3.43
C TRP A 218 -6.13 20.51 -3.44
N ASN A 219 -5.14 20.51 -4.34
CA ASN A 219 -4.16 21.59 -4.47
C ASN A 219 -4.79 22.90 -4.99
N GLU A 220 -5.85 22.86 -5.78
CA GLU A 220 -6.57 24.05 -6.24
C GLU A 220 -7.41 24.71 -5.14
N HIS A 221 -7.86 23.91 -4.19
CA HIS A 221 -8.68 24.35 -3.06
C HIS A 221 -7.91 24.43 -1.74
N SER A 222 -6.58 24.22 -1.78
CA SER A 222 -5.73 24.28 -0.60
C SER A 222 -5.41 25.72 -0.19
N ASP A 223 -6.40 26.42 0.37
CA ASP A 223 -6.07 27.34 1.45
C ASP A 223 -5.55 26.52 2.64
N ASP A 224 -4.69 27.07 3.50
CA ASP A 224 -3.91 26.36 4.53
C ASP A 224 -4.66 25.37 5.44
N ASP A 225 -5.99 25.32 5.38
CA ASP A 225 -6.86 24.47 6.20
C ASP A 225 -7.21 23.09 5.59
N TRP A 226 -7.02 22.86 4.28
CA TRP A 226 -7.38 21.59 3.64
C TRP A 226 -6.38 20.47 3.92
N GLY A 227 -5.11 20.82 4.12
CA GLY A 227 -4.02 19.84 4.20
C GLY A 227 -3.83 19.09 2.89
N GLU A 228 -3.00 18.06 2.89
CA GLU A 228 -2.80 17.20 1.73
C GLU A 228 -3.91 16.16 1.59
N PHE A 229 -4.16 15.72 0.35
CA PHE A 229 -5.01 14.55 0.10
C PHE A 229 -4.27 13.27 0.49
N GLU A 230 -4.76 12.59 1.51
CA GLU A 230 -4.18 11.34 2.00
C GLU A 230 -5.00 10.14 1.51
N LYS A 231 -4.53 9.49 0.45
CA LYS A 231 -5.17 8.28 -0.12
C LYS A 231 -5.30 7.14 0.90
N GLU A 232 -4.43 7.10 1.89
CA GLU A 232 -4.42 6.12 2.96
C GLU A 232 -5.66 6.20 3.86
N GLU A 233 -6.22 7.38 4.09
CA GLU A 233 -7.47 7.55 4.83
C GLU A 233 -8.64 6.94 4.06
N VAL A 234 -8.70 7.19 2.76
CA VAL A 234 -9.71 6.61 1.87
C VAL A 234 -9.57 5.08 1.82
N CYS A 235 -8.33 4.58 1.73
CA CYS A 235 -8.04 3.15 1.80
C CYS A 235 -8.57 2.52 3.09
N ARG A 236 -8.30 3.12 4.25
CA ARG A 236 -8.81 2.65 5.55
C ARG A 236 -10.35 2.61 5.58
N TYR A 237 -11.00 3.65 5.05
CA TYR A 237 -12.45 3.66 4.96
C TYR A 237 -12.98 2.49 4.13
N ILE A 238 -12.49 2.32 2.89
CA ILE A 238 -12.92 1.26 1.98
C ILE A 238 -12.68 -0.12 2.59
N CYS A 239 -11.47 -0.38 3.08
CA CYS A 239 -11.09 -1.66 3.67
C CYS A 239 -11.94 -1.98 4.92
N SER A 240 -12.25 -0.98 5.76
CA SER A 240 -13.13 -1.17 6.91
C SER A 240 -14.55 -1.54 6.50
N LYS A 241 -15.11 -0.89 5.45
CA LYS A 241 -16.44 -1.20 4.93
C LYS A 241 -16.51 -2.60 4.35
N ILE A 242 -15.48 -3.02 3.59
CA ILE A 242 -15.38 -4.39 3.05
C ILE A 242 -15.31 -5.40 4.21
N ALA A 243 -14.50 -5.15 5.24
CA ALA A 243 -14.38 -6.02 6.39
C ALA A 243 -15.70 -6.21 7.15
N LEU A 244 -16.56 -5.18 7.19
CA LEU A 244 -17.89 -5.19 7.80
C LEU A 244 -18.99 -5.75 6.87
N GLY A 245 -18.66 -6.12 5.63
CA GLY A 245 -19.65 -6.55 4.63
C GLY A 245 -20.51 -5.42 4.06
N ALA A 246 -20.19 -4.15 4.37
CA ALA A 246 -20.95 -2.97 3.92
C ALA A 246 -20.44 -2.50 2.54
N THR A 247 -20.60 -3.34 1.51
CA THR A 247 -20.02 -3.15 0.17
C THR A 247 -21.01 -2.64 -0.87
N THR A 248 -22.17 -2.16 -0.47
CA THR A 248 -23.24 -1.71 -1.38
C THR A 248 -22.86 -0.51 -2.26
N PHE A 249 -21.80 0.22 -1.91
CA PHE A 249 -21.25 1.32 -2.70
C PHE A 249 -20.30 0.86 -3.80
N LEU A 250 -19.84 -0.39 -3.76
CA LEU A 250 -18.96 -0.98 -4.78
C LEU A 250 -19.81 -1.68 -5.83
N THR A 251 -19.69 -1.23 -7.06
CA THR A 251 -20.47 -1.74 -8.20
C THR A 251 -19.90 -3.09 -8.72
N GLU A 252 -20.71 -3.81 -9.48
CA GLU A 252 -20.23 -5.02 -10.18
C GLU A 252 -19.08 -4.71 -11.14
N LYS A 253 -19.04 -3.51 -11.72
CA LYS A 253 -17.93 -3.10 -12.58
C LYS A 253 -16.61 -3.00 -11.81
N THR A 254 -16.64 -2.49 -10.58
CA THR A 254 -15.48 -2.54 -9.67
C THR A 254 -15.12 -3.99 -9.33
N ARG A 255 -16.12 -4.84 -9.06
CA ARG A 255 -15.89 -6.27 -8.80
C ARG A 255 -15.21 -6.97 -9.96
N ASP A 256 -15.67 -6.73 -11.19
CA ASP A 256 -15.09 -7.34 -12.39
C ASP A 256 -13.65 -6.87 -12.65
N ARG A 257 -13.38 -5.57 -12.47
CA ARG A 257 -12.01 -5.03 -12.56
C ARG A 257 -11.11 -5.65 -11.49
N THR A 258 -11.58 -5.72 -10.26
CA THR A 258 -10.82 -6.28 -9.14
C THR A 258 -10.48 -7.76 -9.37
N ARG A 259 -11.36 -8.54 -10.03
CA ARG A 259 -11.04 -9.93 -10.42
C ARG A 259 -9.84 -10.02 -11.35
N THR A 260 -9.59 -9.01 -12.19
CA THR A 260 -8.44 -9.04 -13.10
C THR A 260 -7.11 -8.94 -12.36
N LEU A 261 -7.08 -8.27 -11.21
CA LEU A 261 -5.89 -8.14 -10.36
C LEU A 261 -5.33 -9.51 -9.91
N TYR A 262 -6.18 -10.51 -9.73
CA TYR A 262 -5.76 -11.84 -9.27
C TYR A 262 -5.53 -12.87 -10.40
N ARG A 263 -5.56 -12.41 -11.64
CA ARG A 263 -5.24 -13.23 -12.82
C ARG A 263 -3.83 -12.96 -13.35
N ILE A 264 -3.16 -12.01 -12.73
CA ILE A 264 -1.76 -11.66 -12.97
C ILE A 264 -0.90 -12.67 -12.17
#